data_a556d429cd18c44d6c88b6088e218a1d
#
_entry.id   a556d429cd18c44d6c88b6088e218a1d
#
_cell.length_a   1.000
_cell.length_b   1.000
_cell.length_c   1.000
_cell.angle_alpha   90.00
_cell.angle_beta   90.00
_cell.angle_gamma   90.00
#
_symmetry.space_group_name_H-M   'P 1'
#
loop_
_entity.id
_entity.type
_entity.pdbx_description
1 polymer ?
#
loop_
_entity_poly.entity_id
_entity_poly.type
_entity_poly.pdbx_seq_one_letter_code
_entity_poly.pdbx_strand_id
1 'polypeptide(L)'
;MIFPRRASETRRVAERAEALGFSWLGIADSPTVYQESYLHQLEALRSTRRLIVGPVTTHVTLRHPLIVGNLLATLSEIGDGRIVGVLATGNSGARGIGLKPATVKQLGEAVAAIRGYWAGVGGRFAESRIPPTGLARKGCPLFIAADGQRVAALAGDQGDGMLYGGTMEPTVLARRIAAGRRRADQKLWLGPAVSLAPTIGTAIEEMGTLVVAMANRAFRGDLFERGIPESLHAEIRAMWQRYDYAYHADSTRPLNADIVSPALAEFLVEHFVIWGDASRWRSKLDLLRGHGCDGIMFILGQGDAEQACEAIASRLRELGEIP
;
A
#
# COMPACT_ATOMS: atom_id res chain seq x y z
N MET A 1 0.94 1.45 7.87
CA MET A 1 -0.18 0.61 7.37
C MET A 1 -0.35 -0.57 8.31
N ILE A 2 -1.58 -0.89 8.66
CA ILE A 2 -1.95 -2.02 9.54
C ILE A 2 -2.82 -3.06 8.82
N PHE A 3 -2.91 -4.23 9.43
CA PHE A 3 -3.70 -5.36 8.96
C PHE A 3 -4.91 -5.55 9.91
N PRO A 4 -6.16 -5.33 9.46
CA PRO A 4 -7.32 -5.24 10.34
C PRO A 4 -7.74 -6.63 10.85
N ARG A 5 -7.57 -6.87 12.16
CA ARG A 5 -7.95 -8.12 12.84
C ARG A 5 -9.10 -7.93 13.82
N ARG A 6 -9.07 -6.87 14.63
CA ARG A 6 -10.09 -6.52 15.62
C ARG A 6 -10.36 -5.02 15.61
N ALA A 7 -11.61 -4.60 15.62
CA ALA A 7 -11.95 -3.17 15.61
C ALA A 7 -11.39 -2.41 16.82
N SER A 8 -11.39 -3.02 18.01
CA SER A 8 -10.79 -2.44 19.21
C SER A 8 -9.29 -2.21 19.11
N GLU A 9 -8.57 -3.09 18.42
CA GLU A 9 -7.15 -2.93 18.14
C GLU A 9 -6.93 -1.77 17.15
N THR A 10 -7.72 -1.70 16.08
CA THR A 10 -7.65 -0.58 15.13
C THR A 10 -7.86 0.77 15.81
N ARG A 11 -8.82 0.86 16.75
CA ARG A 11 -9.05 2.07 17.55
C ARG A 11 -7.77 2.48 18.30
N ARG A 12 -7.22 1.59 19.11
CA ARG A 12 -6.02 1.88 19.91
C ARG A 12 -4.84 2.31 19.04
N VAL A 13 -4.59 1.56 17.95
CA VAL A 13 -3.50 1.91 17.02
C VAL A 13 -3.74 3.28 16.38
N ALA A 14 -4.97 3.60 15.98
CA ALA A 14 -5.30 4.89 15.38
C ALA A 14 -5.08 6.05 16.37
N GLU A 15 -5.59 5.92 17.59
CA GLU A 15 -5.40 6.90 18.68
C GLU A 15 -3.89 7.08 18.99
N ARG A 16 -3.15 5.96 19.08
CA ARG A 16 -1.71 5.98 19.34
C ARG A 16 -0.92 6.60 18.20
N ALA A 17 -1.21 6.23 16.96
CA ALA A 17 -0.56 6.81 15.78
C ALA A 17 -0.79 8.33 15.71
N GLU A 18 -2.01 8.80 15.95
CA GLU A 18 -2.29 10.25 15.99
C GLU A 18 -1.53 10.95 17.11
N ALA A 19 -1.46 10.36 18.31
CA ALA A 19 -0.73 10.92 19.45
C ALA A 19 0.78 10.98 19.20
N LEU A 20 1.32 10.05 18.44
CA LEU A 20 2.74 10.01 18.05
C LEU A 20 3.09 10.93 16.88
N GLY A 21 2.10 11.59 16.25
CA GLY A 21 2.32 12.54 15.15
C GLY A 21 2.28 11.93 13.76
N PHE A 22 1.87 10.68 13.60
CA PHE A 22 1.63 10.13 12.26
C PHE A 22 0.44 10.83 11.60
N SER A 23 0.54 11.08 10.30
CA SER A 23 -0.47 11.82 9.55
C SER A 23 -1.47 10.94 8.82
N TRP A 24 -1.12 9.70 8.51
CA TRP A 24 -1.96 8.80 7.71
C TRP A 24 -1.89 7.35 8.22
N LEU A 25 -3.06 6.74 8.45
CA LEU A 25 -3.22 5.32 8.75
C LEU A 25 -3.80 4.58 7.54
N GLY A 26 -2.99 3.77 6.90
CA GLY A 26 -3.44 2.83 5.87
C GLY A 26 -3.97 1.54 6.47
N ILE A 27 -5.11 1.05 6.00
CA ILE A 27 -5.74 -0.19 6.46
C ILE A 27 -5.83 -1.17 5.30
N ALA A 28 -5.26 -2.37 5.46
CA ALA A 28 -5.24 -3.40 4.42
C ALA A 28 -6.65 -3.85 4.03
N ASP A 29 -6.86 -4.14 2.75
CA ASP A 29 -8.12 -4.63 2.18
C ASP A 29 -7.91 -5.94 1.42
N SER A 30 -7.86 -7.04 2.15
CA SER A 30 -7.77 -8.41 1.63
C SER A 30 -8.76 -9.29 2.42
N PRO A 31 -10.04 -9.35 2.01
CA PRO A 31 -11.12 -9.97 2.80
C PRO A 31 -10.93 -11.48 3.06
N THR A 32 -10.11 -12.16 2.27
CA THR A 32 -9.76 -13.58 2.51
C THR A 32 -8.83 -13.78 3.71
N VAL A 33 -8.18 -12.72 4.17
CA VAL A 33 -7.16 -12.78 5.23
C VAL A 33 -7.53 -11.91 6.42
N TYR A 34 -8.18 -10.77 6.18
CA TYR A 34 -8.47 -9.74 7.18
C TYR A 34 -9.96 -9.40 7.25
N GLN A 35 -10.36 -8.73 8.31
CA GLN A 35 -11.71 -8.21 8.46
C GLN A 35 -11.99 -7.05 7.47
N GLU A 36 -13.27 -6.66 7.35
CA GLU A 36 -13.74 -5.64 6.40
C GLU A 36 -13.06 -4.28 6.62
N SER A 37 -12.23 -3.88 5.67
CA SER A 37 -11.37 -2.70 5.77
C SER A 37 -12.14 -1.40 6.02
N TYR A 38 -13.30 -1.22 5.40
CA TYR A 38 -14.08 0.03 5.51
C TYR A 38 -14.71 0.23 6.88
N LEU A 39 -15.07 -0.85 7.58
CA LEU A 39 -15.54 -0.77 8.97
C LEU A 39 -14.41 -0.37 9.92
N HIS A 40 -13.20 -0.89 9.69
CA HIS A 40 -12.02 -0.48 10.45
C HIS A 40 -11.62 0.98 10.17
N GLN A 41 -11.80 1.46 8.93
CA GLN A 41 -11.59 2.87 8.59
C GLN A 41 -12.59 3.77 9.33
N LEU A 42 -13.86 3.37 9.41
CA LEU A 42 -14.88 4.10 10.18
C LEU A 42 -14.49 4.17 11.67
N GLU A 43 -14.02 3.06 12.24
CA GLU A 43 -13.59 3.02 13.64
C GLU A 43 -12.40 3.96 13.89
N ALA A 44 -11.40 3.95 13.02
CA ALA A 44 -10.24 4.84 13.10
C ALA A 44 -10.64 6.33 12.95
N LEU A 45 -11.53 6.66 12.01
CA LEU A 45 -12.01 8.03 11.81
C LEU A 45 -12.76 8.56 13.04
N ARG A 46 -13.58 7.70 13.70
CA ARG A 46 -14.35 8.07 14.89
C ARG A 46 -13.48 8.25 16.14
N SER A 47 -12.37 7.52 16.22
CA SER A 47 -11.48 7.57 17.39
C SER A 47 -10.40 8.65 17.28
N THR A 48 -10.26 9.31 16.13
CA THR A 48 -9.22 10.32 15.88
C THR A 48 -9.81 11.65 15.38
N ARG A 49 -9.01 12.71 15.42
CA ARG A 49 -9.43 14.06 15.02
C ARG A 49 -8.67 14.64 13.83
N ARG A 50 -7.43 14.20 13.60
CA ARG A 50 -6.53 14.72 12.56
C ARG A 50 -6.02 13.65 11.62
N LEU A 51 -5.97 12.40 12.08
CA LEU A 51 -5.40 11.29 11.32
C LEU A 51 -6.20 11.08 10.02
N ILE A 52 -5.51 11.09 8.91
CA ILE A 52 -6.06 10.66 7.62
C ILE A 52 -6.13 9.15 7.63
N VAL A 53 -7.18 8.58 7.06
CA VAL A 53 -7.38 7.13 7.00
C VAL A 53 -7.65 6.73 5.56
N GLY A 54 -7.37 5.48 5.19
CA GLY A 54 -7.75 4.98 3.88
C GLY A 54 -7.42 3.51 3.65
N PRO A 55 -8.10 2.87 2.68
CA PRO A 55 -7.76 1.50 2.31
C PRO A 55 -6.39 1.45 1.63
N VAL A 56 -5.56 0.50 2.03
CA VAL A 56 -4.27 0.24 1.38
C VAL A 56 -4.13 -1.26 1.09
N THR A 57 -4.64 -1.71 -0.05
CA THR A 57 -5.30 -0.96 -1.13
C THR A 57 -6.65 -1.59 -1.45
N THR A 58 -7.67 -0.78 -1.78
CA THR A 58 -8.91 -1.33 -2.32
C THR A 58 -8.79 -1.60 -3.83
N HIS A 59 -9.63 -2.49 -4.35
CA HIS A 59 -9.58 -2.82 -5.77
C HIS A 59 -10.96 -3.21 -6.33
N VAL A 60 -11.15 -2.91 -7.61
CA VAL A 60 -12.44 -3.03 -8.29
C VAL A 60 -12.80 -4.45 -8.73
N THR A 61 -11.93 -5.42 -8.49
CA THR A 61 -12.21 -6.83 -8.75
C THR A 61 -13.20 -7.42 -7.74
N LEU A 62 -13.15 -6.96 -6.48
CA LEU A 62 -14.06 -7.42 -5.42
C LEU A 62 -15.26 -6.51 -5.22
N ARG A 63 -15.11 -5.21 -5.45
CA ARG A 63 -16.19 -4.24 -5.27
C ARG A 63 -16.36 -3.41 -6.53
N HIS A 64 -17.59 -3.28 -6.98
CA HIS A 64 -17.91 -2.38 -8.09
C HIS A 64 -17.49 -0.93 -7.77
N PRO A 65 -16.95 -0.14 -8.74
CA PRO A 65 -16.52 1.25 -8.49
C PRO A 65 -17.58 2.14 -7.85
N LEU A 66 -18.86 1.94 -8.19
CA LEU A 66 -19.96 2.63 -7.54
C LEU A 66 -19.98 2.40 -6.02
N ILE A 67 -19.78 1.17 -5.58
CA ILE A 67 -19.76 0.83 -4.14
C ILE A 67 -18.52 1.44 -3.48
N VAL A 68 -17.35 1.34 -4.13
CA VAL A 68 -16.12 1.96 -3.64
C VAL A 68 -16.29 3.49 -3.52
N GLY A 69 -16.82 4.13 -4.57
CA GLY A 69 -17.05 5.58 -4.58
C GLY A 69 -18.05 6.02 -3.52
N ASN A 70 -19.12 5.23 -3.30
CA ASN A 70 -20.11 5.50 -2.25
C ASN A 70 -19.51 5.39 -0.85
N LEU A 71 -18.76 4.31 -0.57
CA LEU A 71 -18.08 4.10 0.70
C LEU A 71 -17.08 5.23 1.01
N LEU A 72 -16.24 5.59 0.05
CA LEU A 72 -15.26 6.67 0.22
C LEU A 72 -15.93 8.04 0.42
N ALA A 73 -17.02 8.34 -0.29
CA ALA A 73 -17.76 9.59 -0.10
C ALA A 73 -18.42 9.64 1.29
N THR A 74 -19.02 8.54 1.73
CA THR A 74 -19.62 8.44 3.07
C THR A 74 -18.58 8.60 4.17
N LEU A 75 -17.42 7.94 4.04
CA LEU A 75 -16.33 8.10 5.02
C LEU A 75 -15.70 9.50 4.95
N SER A 76 -15.67 10.13 3.77
CA SER A 76 -15.22 11.52 3.62
C SER A 76 -16.14 12.51 4.35
N GLU A 77 -17.45 12.27 4.34
CA GLU A 77 -18.42 13.04 5.11
C GLU A 77 -18.25 12.82 6.62
N ILE A 78 -18.25 11.55 7.07
CA ILE A 78 -18.11 11.20 8.48
C ILE A 78 -16.78 11.69 9.07
N GLY A 79 -15.71 11.59 8.31
CA GLY A 79 -14.36 11.96 8.73
C GLY A 79 -13.98 13.42 8.43
N ASP A 80 -14.94 14.24 7.99
CA ASP A 80 -14.70 15.63 7.56
C ASP A 80 -13.51 15.77 6.57
N GLY A 81 -13.47 14.90 5.57
CA GLY A 81 -12.46 14.90 4.51
C GLY A 81 -11.16 14.16 4.87
N ARG A 82 -11.03 13.58 6.06
CA ARG A 82 -9.86 12.81 6.49
C ARG A 82 -9.80 11.40 5.91
N ILE A 83 -10.13 11.23 4.64
CA ILE A 83 -10.05 9.95 3.93
C ILE A 83 -9.25 10.11 2.64
N VAL A 84 -8.48 9.10 2.28
CA VAL A 84 -7.79 8.98 1.00
C VAL A 84 -8.11 7.61 0.42
N GLY A 85 -8.65 7.56 -0.79
CA GLY A 85 -8.86 6.32 -1.50
C GLY A 85 -7.57 5.87 -2.20
N VAL A 86 -7.09 4.64 -1.92
CA VAL A 86 -5.96 4.07 -2.64
C VAL A 86 -6.43 2.87 -3.45
N LEU A 87 -6.48 3.04 -4.78
CA LEU A 87 -6.94 2.01 -5.70
C LEU A 87 -5.77 1.25 -6.30
N ALA A 88 -5.96 -0.06 -6.49
CA ALA A 88 -5.01 -0.95 -7.14
C ALA A 88 -5.70 -1.89 -8.12
N THR A 89 -4.91 -2.58 -8.95
CA THR A 89 -5.44 -3.66 -9.81
C THR A 89 -5.90 -4.88 -9.02
N GLY A 90 -5.46 -5.02 -7.76
CA GLY A 90 -5.71 -6.19 -6.90
C GLY A 90 -4.63 -7.27 -7.07
N ASN A 91 -4.31 -7.93 -5.97
CA ASN A 91 -3.40 -9.09 -5.95
C ASN A 91 -3.96 -10.16 -5.01
N SER A 92 -3.63 -10.12 -3.71
CA SER A 92 -4.07 -11.12 -2.73
C SER A 92 -5.58 -11.26 -2.64
N GLY A 93 -6.31 -10.15 -2.56
CA GLY A 93 -7.76 -10.17 -2.49
C GLY A 93 -8.45 -10.78 -3.73
N ALA A 94 -7.89 -10.59 -4.94
CA ALA A 94 -8.42 -11.20 -6.15
C ALA A 94 -7.93 -12.65 -6.33
N ARG A 95 -6.61 -12.85 -6.27
CA ARG A 95 -6.02 -14.17 -6.53
C ARG A 95 -6.35 -15.18 -5.44
N GLY A 96 -6.53 -14.75 -4.18
CA GLY A 96 -6.92 -15.61 -3.07
C GLY A 96 -8.29 -16.29 -3.25
N ILE A 97 -9.13 -15.75 -4.12
CA ILE A 97 -10.43 -16.34 -4.50
C ILE A 97 -10.47 -16.80 -5.97
N GLY A 98 -9.32 -16.97 -6.61
CA GLY A 98 -9.21 -17.47 -7.97
C GLY A 98 -9.52 -16.45 -9.08
N LEU A 99 -9.69 -15.17 -8.76
CA LEU A 99 -9.94 -14.13 -9.76
C LEU A 99 -8.62 -13.54 -10.29
N LYS A 100 -8.68 -13.02 -11.51
CA LYS A 100 -7.57 -12.25 -12.09
C LYS A 100 -7.61 -10.80 -11.57
N PRO A 101 -6.46 -10.18 -11.30
CA PRO A 101 -6.39 -8.73 -11.06
C PRO A 101 -6.99 -7.94 -12.23
N ALA A 102 -7.54 -6.77 -11.93
CA ALA A 102 -8.02 -5.86 -12.96
C ALA A 102 -6.86 -5.42 -13.89
N THR A 103 -7.18 -5.19 -15.15
CA THR A 103 -6.24 -4.59 -16.09
C THR A 103 -6.02 -3.12 -15.78
N VAL A 104 -4.93 -2.53 -16.30
CA VAL A 104 -4.67 -1.08 -16.16
C VAL A 104 -5.82 -0.26 -16.75
N LYS A 105 -6.40 -0.71 -17.88
CA LYS A 105 -7.57 -0.08 -18.49
C LYS A 105 -8.77 -0.08 -17.55
N GLN A 106 -9.12 -1.23 -16.97
CA GLN A 106 -10.22 -1.35 -16.01
C GLN A 106 -9.99 -0.48 -14.76
N LEU A 107 -8.75 -0.38 -14.26
CA LEU A 107 -8.44 0.51 -13.15
C LEU A 107 -8.69 1.97 -13.51
N GLY A 108 -8.28 2.41 -14.71
CA GLY A 108 -8.55 3.77 -15.20
C GLY A 108 -10.05 4.05 -15.38
N GLU A 109 -10.79 3.09 -15.96
CA GLU A 109 -12.25 3.18 -16.08
C GLU A 109 -12.93 3.29 -14.71
N ALA A 110 -12.43 2.57 -13.71
CA ALA A 110 -12.95 2.62 -12.35
C ALA A 110 -12.70 3.99 -11.69
N VAL A 111 -11.51 4.57 -11.84
CA VAL A 111 -11.21 5.93 -11.35
C VAL A 111 -12.16 6.95 -11.98
N ALA A 112 -12.35 6.89 -13.30
CA ALA A 112 -13.26 7.77 -14.01
C ALA A 112 -14.73 7.60 -13.55
N ALA A 113 -15.17 6.35 -13.36
CA ALA A 113 -16.52 6.04 -12.88
C ALA A 113 -16.76 6.54 -11.45
N ILE A 114 -15.78 6.42 -10.54
CA ILE A 114 -15.85 6.96 -9.17
C ILE A 114 -15.97 8.49 -9.21
N ARG A 115 -15.12 9.16 -9.99
CA ARG A 115 -15.16 10.63 -10.13
C ARG A 115 -16.47 11.12 -10.73
N GLY A 116 -16.97 10.45 -11.77
CA GLY A 116 -18.26 10.75 -12.38
C GLY A 116 -19.44 10.55 -11.43
N TYR A 117 -19.39 9.52 -10.57
CA TYR A 117 -20.36 9.30 -9.50
C TYR A 117 -20.33 10.45 -8.48
N TRP A 118 -19.16 10.89 -8.04
CA TRP A 118 -19.02 12.01 -7.09
C TRP A 118 -19.48 13.34 -7.69
N ALA A 119 -19.22 13.57 -8.96
CA ALA A 119 -19.70 14.76 -9.66
C ALA A 119 -21.22 14.75 -9.95
N GLY A 120 -21.90 13.62 -9.73
CA GLY A 120 -23.32 13.45 -10.04
C GLY A 120 -23.62 13.26 -11.53
N VAL A 121 -22.60 13.17 -12.38
CA VAL A 121 -22.75 12.99 -13.86
C VAL A 121 -22.84 11.54 -14.28
N GLY A 122 -22.57 10.61 -13.34
CA GLY A 122 -22.58 9.17 -13.61
C GLY A 122 -21.34 8.69 -14.34
N GLY A 123 -21.42 7.47 -14.92
CA GLY A 123 -20.28 6.86 -15.62
C GLY A 123 -20.55 5.46 -16.13
N ARG A 124 -19.50 4.79 -16.58
CA ARG A 124 -19.55 3.40 -17.02
C ARG A 124 -18.40 2.62 -16.41
N PHE A 125 -18.63 1.34 -16.13
CA PHE A 125 -17.59 0.40 -15.77
C PHE A 125 -17.97 -1.00 -16.26
N ALA A 126 -17.14 -1.59 -17.10
CA ALA A 126 -17.48 -2.83 -17.83
C ALA A 126 -18.84 -2.69 -18.50
N GLU A 127 -19.74 -3.64 -18.30
CA GLU A 127 -21.10 -3.63 -18.85
C GLU A 127 -22.09 -2.75 -18.06
N SER A 128 -21.70 -2.27 -16.88
CA SER A 128 -22.59 -1.50 -16.02
C SER A 128 -22.59 -0.01 -16.36
N ARG A 129 -23.74 0.63 -16.14
CA ARG A 129 -23.92 2.07 -16.24
C ARG A 129 -24.30 2.63 -14.87
N ILE A 130 -23.54 3.63 -14.43
CA ILE A 130 -23.86 4.45 -13.25
C ILE A 130 -24.70 5.63 -13.77
N PRO A 131 -25.99 5.74 -13.43
CA PRO A 131 -26.81 6.80 -13.95
C PRO A 131 -26.39 8.16 -13.37
N PRO A 132 -26.59 9.28 -14.12
CA PRO A 132 -26.45 10.61 -13.56
C PRO A 132 -27.54 10.85 -12.51
N THR A 133 -27.15 11.40 -11.39
CA THR A 133 -28.10 11.74 -10.29
C THR A 133 -28.31 13.22 -10.12
N GLY A 134 -27.46 14.06 -10.72
CA GLY A 134 -27.39 15.50 -10.50
C GLY A 134 -26.92 15.90 -9.09
N LEU A 135 -26.62 14.92 -8.22
CA LEU A 135 -26.20 15.15 -6.84
C LEU A 135 -24.70 14.98 -6.71
N ALA A 136 -23.98 16.08 -6.50
CA ALA A 136 -22.58 16.04 -6.16
C ALA A 136 -22.38 15.48 -4.73
N ARG A 137 -21.29 14.73 -4.54
CA ARG A 137 -20.89 14.15 -3.26
C ARG A 137 -19.51 14.63 -2.87
N LYS A 138 -19.24 14.73 -1.58
CA LYS A 138 -17.90 15.02 -1.07
C LYS A 138 -16.98 13.80 -1.37
N GLY A 139 -16.21 13.88 -2.44
CA GLY A 139 -15.19 12.88 -2.76
C GLY A 139 -13.98 12.98 -1.82
N CYS A 140 -12.93 12.27 -2.18
CA CYS A 140 -11.63 12.34 -1.50
C CYS A 140 -10.50 12.26 -2.53
N PRO A 141 -9.24 12.57 -2.17
CA PRO A 141 -8.11 12.27 -3.03
C PRO A 141 -8.07 10.78 -3.39
N LEU A 142 -7.88 10.49 -4.69
CA LEU A 142 -7.70 9.13 -5.21
C LEU A 142 -6.24 8.91 -5.57
N PHE A 143 -5.56 8.10 -4.78
CA PHE A 143 -4.23 7.61 -5.09
C PHE A 143 -4.33 6.31 -5.86
N ILE A 144 -3.36 6.07 -6.74
CA ILE A 144 -3.22 4.81 -7.43
C ILE A 144 -1.97 4.11 -6.90
N ALA A 145 -2.14 2.90 -6.39
CA ALA A 145 -1.01 2.07 -5.96
C ALA A 145 -0.36 1.43 -7.18
N ALA A 146 0.95 1.68 -7.35
CA ALA A 146 1.67 1.32 -8.57
C ALA A 146 3.04 0.70 -8.26
N ASP A 147 3.22 -0.56 -8.67
CA ASP A 147 4.54 -1.20 -8.68
C ASP A 147 5.14 -1.25 -10.10
N GLY A 148 4.31 -1.18 -11.13
CA GLY A 148 4.71 -1.29 -12.54
C GLY A 148 4.58 0.00 -13.32
N GLN A 149 5.38 0.14 -14.39
CA GLN A 149 5.47 1.34 -15.21
C GLN A 149 4.11 1.82 -15.76
N ARG A 150 3.29 0.90 -16.28
CA ARG A 150 1.99 1.24 -16.85
C ARG A 150 0.99 1.76 -15.80
N VAL A 151 1.02 1.19 -14.59
CA VAL A 151 0.15 1.66 -13.50
C VAL A 151 0.67 2.99 -12.94
N ALA A 152 1.99 3.17 -12.86
CA ALA A 152 2.59 4.46 -12.49
C ALA A 152 2.19 5.57 -13.50
N ALA A 153 2.23 5.27 -14.81
CA ALA A 153 1.75 6.22 -15.82
C ALA A 153 0.27 6.56 -15.63
N LEU A 154 -0.59 5.57 -15.34
CA LEU A 154 -2.00 5.82 -15.02
C LEU A 154 -2.15 6.70 -13.77
N ALA A 155 -1.31 6.49 -12.74
CA ALA A 155 -1.31 7.36 -11.54
C ALA A 155 -0.97 8.81 -11.92
N GLY A 156 0.02 9.01 -12.79
CA GLY A 156 0.36 10.33 -13.32
C GLY A 156 -0.77 10.98 -14.13
N ASP A 157 -1.51 10.19 -14.91
CA ASP A 157 -2.58 10.70 -15.76
C ASP A 157 -3.88 11.00 -14.97
N GLN A 158 -4.26 10.12 -14.05
CA GLN A 158 -5.59 10.15 -13.44
C GLN A 158 -5.59 10.22 -11.91
N GLY A 159 -4.46 9.93 -11.22
CA GLY A 159 -4.39 9.97 -9.76
C GLY A 159 -4.22 11.38 -9.20
N ASP A 160 -4.71 11.62 -8.00
CA ASP A 160 -4.32 12.78 -7.18
C ASP A 160 -2.98 12.53 -6.51
N GLY A 161 -2.54 11.27 -6.50
CA GLY A 161 -1.23 10.84 -6.06
C GLY A 161 -0.94 9.39 -6.43
N MET A 162 0.26 8.97 -6.12
CA MET A 162 0.73 7.60 -6.28
C MET A 162 1.22 7.04 -4.94
N LEU A 163 0.83 5.81 -4.63
CA LEU A 163 1.47 5.02 -3.59
C LEU A 163 2.35 3.96 -4.27
N TYR A 164 3.66 4.11 -4.17
CA TYR A 164 4.61 3.15 -4.71
C TYR A 164 5.01 2.13 -3.64
N GLY A 165 4.80 0.85 -3.90
CA GLY A 165 5.11 -0.26 -2.99
C GLY A 165 6.14 -1.25 -3.56
N GLY A 166 6.86 -0.86 -4.60
CA GLY A 166 7.91 -1.67 -5.24
C GLY A 166 9.27 -1.53 -4.56
N THR A 167 10.31 -1.96 -5.26
CA THR A 167 11.70 -1.91 -4.79
C THR A 167 12.22 -0.48 -4.61
N MET A 168 13.04 -0.27 -3.60
CA MET A 168 13.79 0.99 -3.38
C MET A 168 15.11 1.04 -4.19
N GLU A 169 15.27 0.21 -5.23
CA GLU A 169 16.40 0.32 -6.15
C GLU A 169 16.35 1.70 -6.84
N PRO A 170 17.41 2.54 -6.76
CA PRO A 170 17.35 3.95 -7.15
C PRO A 170 16.89 4.20 -8.58
N THR A 171 17.38 3.40 -9.55
CA THR A 171 17.05 3.57 -10.98
C THR A 171 15.61 3.20 -11.27
N VAL A 172 15.09 2.14 -10.62
CA VAL A 172 13.69 1.73 -10.75
C VAL A 172 12.78 2.78 -10.11
N LEU A 173 13.14 3.21 -8.90
CA LEU A 173 12.41 4.24 -8.16
C LEU A 173 12.29 5.53 -8.99
N ALA A 174 13.40 6.06 -9.51
CA ALA A 174 13.41 7.26 -10.34
C ALA A 174 12.46 7.14 -11.56
N ARG A 175 12.50 6.01 -12.27
CA ARG A 175 11.61 5.76 -13.42
C ARG A 175 10.13 5.70 -13.02
N ARG A 176 9.80 5.10 -11.88
CA ARG A 176 8.41 5.02 -11.40
C ARG A 176 7.88 6.37 -10.98
N ILE A 177 8.71 7.14 -10.29
CA ILE A 177 8.37 8.51 -9.86
C ILE A 177 8.13 9.41 -11.08
N ALA A 178 9.04 9.40 -12.04
CA ALA A 178 8.88 10.18 -13.28
C ALA A 178 7.60 9.83 -14.05
N ALA A 179 7.17 8.56 -14.06
CA ALA A 179 5.92 8.16 -14.68
C ALA A 179 4.68 8.53 -13.85
N GLY A 180 4.78 8.46 -12.52
CA GLY A 180 3.66 8.62 -11.59
C GLY A 180 3.38 10.06 -11.17
N ARG A 181 4.32 11.00 -11.37
CA ARG A 181 4.15 12.40 -11.06
C ARG A 181 4.25 13.23 -12.35
N ARG A 182 3.14 13.67 -12.87
CA ARG A 182 3.04 14.52 -14.07
C ARG A 182 2.58 15.95 -13.80
N ARG A 183 2.08 16.20 -12.59
CA ARG A 183 1.64 17.52 -12.14
C ARG A 183 2.26 17.84 -10.79
N ALA A 184 2.52 19.09 -10.52
CA ALA A 184 3.16 19.54 -9.29
C ALA A 184 2.31 19.31 -8.02
N ASP A 185 0.99 19.26 -8.17
CA ASP A 185 0.04 19.02 -7.07
C ASP A 185 -0.10 17.55 -6.68
N GLN A 186 0.37 16.63 -7.53
CA GLN A 186 0.30 15.19 -7.26
C GLN A 186 1.24 14.78 -6.13
N LYS A 187 0.71 13.99 -5.19
CA LYS A 187 1.47 13.48 -4.07
C LYS A 187 2.09 12.11 -4.38
N LEU A 188 3.32 11.95 -3.91
CA LEU A 188 4.05 10.69 -4.05
C LEU A 188 4.35 10.12 -2.67
N TRP A 189 3.80 8.96 -2.39
CA TRP A 189 4.06 8.22 -1.16
C TRP A 189 4.70 6.87 -1.47
N LEU A 190 5.63 6.45 -0.61
CA LEU A 190 6.22 5.13 -0.68
C LEU A 190 5.74 4.26 0.47
N GLY A 191 5.59 2.96 0.18
CA GLY A 191 5.18 1.94 1.14
C GLY A 191 6.25 0.89 1.39
N PRO A 192 7.41 1.22 1.99
CA PRO A 192 8.37 0.23 2.44
C PRO A 192 7.86 -0.52 3.67
N ALA A 193 8.28 -1.76 3.83
CA ALA A 193 8.22 -2.42 5.12
C ALA A 193 9.26 -1.81 6.07
N VAL A 194 9.13 -2.07 7.36
CA VAL A 194 10.02 -1.50 8.38
C VAL A 194 10.37 -2.52 9.44
N SER A 195 11.63 -2.56 9.81
CA SER A 195 12.16 -3.34 10.93
C SER A 195 13.18 -2.50 11.70
N LEU A 196 13.24 -2.68 13.01
CA LEU A 196 14.28 -2.10 13.86
C LEU A 196 15.39 -3.10 14.18
N ALA A 197 15.35 -4.27 13.55
CA ALA A 197 16.35 -5.32 13.72
C ALA A 197 17.76 -4.79 13.41
N PRO A 198 18.76 -5.07 14.26
CA PRO A 198 20.11 -4.53 14.08
C PRO A 198 20.91 -5.19 12.96
N THR A 199 20.51 -6.40 12.54
CA THR A 199 21.19 -7.17 11.49
C THR A 199 20.23 -7.58 10.39
N ILE A 200 20.77 -7.85 9.21
CA ILE A 200 19.95 -8.32 8.08
C ILE A 200 19.33 -9.69 8.36
N GLY A 201 20.04 -10.58 9.05
CA GLY A 201 19.52 -11.89 9.45
C GLY A 201 18.26 -11.76 10.31
N THR A 202 18.30 -10.93 11.36
CA THR A 202 17.13 -10.67 12.22
C THR A 202 16.00 -9.97 11.46
N ALA A 203 16.34 -9.06 10.52
CA ALA A 203 15.33 -8.42 9.68
C ALA A 203 14.65 -9.42 8.72
N ILE A 204 15.38 -10.42 8.23
CA ILE A 204 14.82 -11.52 7.42
C ILE A 204 13.86 -12.35 8.27
N GLU A 205 14.23 -12.71 9.50
CA GLU A 205 13.38 -13.46 10.42
C GLU A 205 12.07 -12.73 10.74
N GLU A 206 12.14 -11.41 10.98
CA GLU A 206 10.97 -10.57 11.28
C GLU A 206 10.08 -10.35 10.05
N MET A 207 10.67 -10.11 8.89
CA MET A 207 9.98 -9.59 7.71
C MET A 207 9.80 -10.61 6.59
N GLY A 208 10.40 -11.80 6.65
CA GLY A 208 10.47 -12.76 5.56
C GLY A 208 9.14 -13.04 4.87
N THR A 209 8.09 -13.34 5.65
CA THR A 209 6.74 -13.58 5.09
C THR A 209 6.18 -12.34 4.38
N LEU A 210 6.39 -11.15 4.95
CA LEU A 210 5.89 -9.90 4.40
C LEU A 210 6.63 -9.52 3.11
N VAL A 211 7.97 -9.59 3.10
CA VAL A 211 8.74 -9.21 1.91
C VAL A 211 8.52 -10.16 0.74
N VAL A 212 8.31 -11.46 0.99
CA VAL A 212 7.93 -12.42 -0.05
C VAL A 212 6.54 -12.09 -0.62
N ALA A 213 5.58 -11.69 0.21
CA ALA A 213 4.27 -11.23 -0.24
C ALA A 213 4.38 -9.93 -1.07
N MET A 214 5.23 -8.99 -0.66
CA MET A 214 5.51 -7.76 -1.42
C MET A 214 6.18 -8.09 -2.76
N ALA A 215 7.19 -8.94 -2.78
CA ALA A 215 7.89 -9.37 -3.99
C ALA A 215 6.98 -10.12 -4.96
N ASN A 216 6.14 -11.04 -4.45
CA ASN A 216 5.16 -11.75 -5.28
C ASN A 216 4.22 -10.79 -6.04
N ARG A 217 3.91 -9.65 -5.48
CA ARG A 217 3.12 -8.59 -6.13
C ARG A 217 3.99 -7.71 -7.03
N ALA A 218 5.07 -7.14 -6.47
CA ALA A 218 5.83 -6.08 -7.11
C ALA A 218 6.66 -6.57 -8.30
N PHE A 219 7.08 -7.83 -8.31
CA PHE A 219 7.96 -8.37 -9.36
C PHE A 219 7.22 -8.96 -10.57
N ARG A 220 5.88 -9.00 -10.55
CA ARG A 220 5.11 -9.48 -11.71
C ARG A 220 5.42 -8.66 -12.95
N GLY A 221 5.75 -9.35 -14.04
CA GLY A 221 6.12 -8.78 -15.34
C GLY A 221 7.59 -8.95 -15.68
N ASP A 222 8.18 -7.97 -16.34
CA ASP A 222 9.59 -7.98 -16.74
C ASP A 222 10.50 -7.72 -15.53
N LEU A 223 11.33 -8.69 -15.21
CA LEU A 223 12.22 -8.64 -14.05
C LEU A 223 13.39 -7.65 -14.23
N PHE A 224 13.86 -7.44 -15.45
CA PHE A 224 14.88 -6.42 -15.74
C PHE A 224 14.33 -5.01 -15.49
N GLU A 225 13.09 -4.75 -15.91
CA GLU A 225 12.43 -3.48 -15.60
C GLU A 225 12.20 -3.25 -14.10
N ARG A 226 12.28 -4.31 -13.29
CA ARG A 226 12.16 -4.26 -11.83
C ARG A 226 13.49 -4.10 -11.10
N GLY A 227 14.61 -4.02 -11.84
CA GLY A 227 15.95 -3.90 -11.27
C GLY A 227 16.45 -5.17 -10.58
N ILE A 228 15.96 -6.33 -11.03
CA ILE A 228 16.29 -7.61 -10.42
C ILE A 228 17.49 -8.22 -11.16
N PRO A 229 18.54 -8.61 -10.45
CA PRO A 229 19.68 -9.33 -11.06
C PRO A 229 19.23 -10.60 -11.79
N GLU A 230 19.80 -10.86 -12.96
CA GLU A 230 19.45 -12.03 -13.79
C GLU A 230 19.60 -13.36 -13.03
N SER A 231 20.59 -13.44 -12.15
CA SER A 231 20.83 -14.62 -11.29
C SER A 231 19.64 -15.00 -10.41
N LEU A 232 18.77 -14.06 -10.07
CA LEU A 232 17.56 -14.29 -9.24
C LEU A 232 16.28 -14.55 -10.05
N HIS A 233 16.32 -14.37 -11.39
CA HIS A 233 15.12 -14.47 -12.23
C HIS A 233 14.44 -15.85 -12.19
N ALA A 234 15.24 -16.92 -12.24
CA ALA A 234 14.71 -18.28 -12.21
C ALA A 234 14.00 -18.56 -10.87
N GLU A 235 14.61 -18.15 -9.77
CA GLU A 235 14.08 -18.33 -8.43
C GLU A 235 12.79 -17.52 -8.21
N ILE A 236 12.73 -16.28 -8.67
CA ILE A 236 11.51 -15.45 -8.58
C ILE A 236 10.37 -16.08 -9.38
N ARG A 237 10.62 -16.64 -10.56
CA ARG A 237 9.60 -17.36 -11.32
C ARG A 237 9.11 -18.61 -10.57
N ALA A 238 10.03 -19.34 -9.93
CA ALA A 238 9.66 -20.48 -9.08
C ALA A 238 8.86 -20.04 -7.84
N MET A 239 9.24 -18.93 -7.22
CA MET A 239 8.48 -18.32 -6.12
C MET A 239 7.04 -18.04 -6.55
N TRP A 240 6.78 -17.47 -7.73
CA TRP A 240 5.43 -17.20 -8.20
C TRP A 240 4.57 -18.47 -8.37
N GLN A 241 5.17 -19.58 -8.74
CA GLN A 241 4.48 -20.87 -8.91
C GLN A 241 4.16 -21.53 -7.57
N ARG A 242 5.04 -21.37 -6.60
CA ARG A 242 4.94 -21.99 -5.26
C ARG A 242 4.14 -21.15 -4.26
N TYR A 243 3.91 -19.85 -4.56
CA TYR A 243 3.25 -18.93 -3.64
C TYR A 243 1.80 -19.32 -3.40
N ASP A 244 1.45 -19.57 -2.15
CA ASP A 244 0.09 -19.90 -1.74
C ASP A 244 -0.62 -18.69 -1.12
N TYR A 245 -1.70 -18.26 -1.77
CA TYR A 245 -2.50 -17.11 -1.31
C TYR A 245 -3.32 -17.40 -0.04
N ALA A 246 -3.55 -18.66 0.32
CA ALA A 246 -4.18 -19.02 1.59
C ALA A 246 -3.32 -18.63 2.80
N TYR A 247 -2.00 -18.52 2.58
CA TYR A 247 -1.02 -18.13 3.60
C TYR A 247 -0.41 -16.75 3.32
N HIS A 248 -1.13 -15.91 2.59
CA HIS A 248 -0.64 -14.58 2.23
C HIS A 248 -0.37 -13.72 3.47
N ALA A 249 0.91 -13.37 3.68
CA ALA A 249 1.39 -12.59 4.82
C ALA A 249 0.99 -13.16 6.21
N ASP A 250 0.76 -14.46 6.31
CA ASP A 250 0.48 -15.16 7.58
C ASP A 250 1.79 -15.45 8.32
N SER A 251 2.12 -14.68 9.35
CA SER A 251 3.33 -14.87 10.15
C SER A 251 3.24 -16.04 11.13
N THR A 252 2.04 -16.59 11.38
CA THR A 252 1.85 -17.74 12.26
C THR A 252 2.13 -19.06 11.53
N ARG A 253 2.08 -19.04 10.21
CA ARG A 253 2.39 -20.16 9.32
C ARG A 253 3.21 -19.65 8.15
N PRO A 254 4.55 -19.45 8.31
CA PRO A 254 5.38 -18.73 7.35
C PRO A 254 5.74 -19.55 6.11
N LEU A 255 4.87 -20.42 5.63
CA LEU A 255 5.10 -21.31 4.48
C LEU A 255 5.56 -20.58 3.22
N ASN A 256 5.10 -19.35 3.02
CA ASN A 256 5.57 -18.55 1.89
C ASN A 256 6.98 -17.97 2.10
N ALA A 257 7.48 -17.85 3.32
CA ALA A 257 8.85 -17.42 3.58
C ALA A 257 9.87 -18.51 3.19
N ASP A 258 9.49 -19.77 3.36
CA ASP A 258 10.38 -20.92 3.11
C ASP A 258 10.57 -21.26 1.63
N ILE A 259 9.87 -20.55 0.72
CA ILE A 259 9.98 -20.81 -0.72
C ILE A 259 11.11 -20.03 -1.40
N VAL A 260 11.84 -19.20 -0.66
CA VAL A 260 12.95 -18.38 -1.18
C VAL A 260 14.27 -18.77 -0.53
N SER A 261 15.36 -18.66 -1.28
CA SER A 261 16.71 -18.90 -0.76
C SER A 261 17.14 -17.77 0.19
N PRO A 262 18.16 -17.99 1.05
CA PRO A 262 18.75 -16.91 1.84
C PRO A 262 19.22 -15.72 0.99
N ALA A 263 19.78 -15.95 -0.18
CA ALA A 263 20.24 -14.90 -1.08
C ALA A 263 19.07 -14.05 -1.62
N LEU A 264 17.96 -14.67 -1.99
CA LEU A 264 16.77 -13.92 -2.41
C LEU A 264 16.12 -13.19 -1.22
N ALA A 265 16.05 -13.83 -0.04
CA ALA A 265 15.52 -13.19 1.17
C ALA A 265 16.33 -11.93 1.55
N GLU A 266 17.66 -12.00 1.49
CA GLU A 266 18.56 -10.86 1.71
C GLU A 266 18.30 -9.74 0.69
N PHE A 267 18.24 -10.07 -0.61
CA PHE A 267 17.89 -9.12 -1.66
C PHE A 267 16.54 -8.45 -1.41
N LEU A 268 15.52 -9.21 -1.00
CA LEU A 268 14.19 -8.67 -0.72
C LEU A 268 14.20 -7.71 0.47
N VAL A 269 14.84 -8.08 1.58
CA VAL A 269 14.94 -7.21 2.75
C VAL A 269 15.68 -5.93 2.41
N GLU A 270 16.81 -6.01 1.70
CA GLU A 270 17.60 -4.83 1.33
C GLU A 270 16.82 -3.84 0.45
N HIS A 271 15.91 -4.34 -0.39
CA HIS A 271 15.21 -3.51 -1.37
C HIS A 271 13.77 -3.14 -0.99
N PHE A 272 13.16 -3.80 0.00
CA PHE A 272 11.79 -3.52 0.42
C PHE A 272 11.66 -3.03 1.86
N VAL A 273 12.71 -3.16 2.68
CA VAL A 273 12.63 -2.86 4.12
C VAL A 273 13.56 -1.71 4.47
N ILE A 274 13.07 -0.77 5.25
CA ILE A 274 13.92 0.15 6.02
C ILE A 274 14.25 -0.56 7.31
N TRP A 275 15.51 -0.93 7.52
CA TRP A 275 15.98 -1.72 8.67
C TRP A 275 17.30 -1.23 9.21
N GLY A 276 17.71 -1.72 10.38
CA GLY A 276 19.01 -1.48 10.97
C GLY A 276 19.06 -0.29 11.93
N ASP A 277 20.27 0.25 12.11
CA ASP A 277 20.54 1.37 13.00
C ASP A 277 20.08 2.74 12.43
N ALA A 278 20.24 3.78 13.22
CA ALA A 278 19.87 5.15 12.85
C ALA A 278 20.57 5.62 11.55
N SER A 279 21.81 5.21 11.31
CA SER A 279 22.58 5.59 10.12
C SER A 279 21.99 4.99 8.84
N ARG A 280 21.63 3.70 8.87
CA ARG A 280 20.95 3.04 7.74
C ARG A 280 19.56 3.65 7.48
N TRP A 281 18.81 3.91 8.53
CA TRP A 281 17.52 4.58 8.41
C TRP A 281 17.67 5.96 7.76
N ARG A 282 18.60 6.77 8.22
CA ARG A 282 18.89 8.10 7.62
C ARG A 282 19.20 7.95 6.13
N SER A 283 20.11 7.05 5.77
CA SER A 283 20.49 6.82 4.38
C SER A 283 19.29 6.44 3.49
N LYS A 284 18.39 5.59 3.98
CA LYS A 284 17.17 5.22 3.24
C LYS A 284 16.17 6.38 3.15
N LEU A 285 15.97 7.12 4.24
CA LEU A 285 15.08 8.30 4.23
C LEU A 285 15.61 9.39 3.29
N ASP A 286 16.91 9.65 3.27
CA ASP A 286 17.55 10.61 2.39
C ASP A 286 17.46 10.18 0.92
N LEU A 287 17.62 8.88 0.61
CA LEU A 287 17.36 8.33 -0.71
C LEU A 287 15.94 8.64 -1.18
N LEU A 288 14.94 8.35 -0.35
CA LEU A 288 13.54 8.57 -0.69
C LEU A 288 13.22 10.06 -0.86
N ARG A 289 13.74 10.90 0.03
CA ARG A 289 13.61 12.36 -0.04
C ARG A 289 14.27 12.92 -1.30
N GLY A 290 15.48 12.47 -1.63
CA GLY A 290 16.21 12.87 -2.83
C GLY A 290 15.48 12.55 -4.13
N HIS A 291 14.60 11.55 -4.13
CA HIS A 291 13.71 11.23 -5.24
C HIS A 291 12.37 12.02 -5.20
N GLY A 292 12.19 12.93 -4.25
CA GLY A 292 11.03 13.81 -4.16
C GLY A 292 9.77 13.13 -3.58
N CYS A 293 9.92 12.15 -2.69
CA CYS A 293 8.78 11.58 -1.99
C CYS A 293 8.17 12.59 -1.02
N ASP A 294 6.84 12.72 -1.03
CA ASP A 294 6.10 13.59 -0.10
C ASP A 294 5.82 12.91 1.23
N GLY A 295 5.86 11.58 1.29
CA GLY A 295 5.62 10.82 2.51
C GLY A 295 5.99 9.34 2.40
N ILE A 296 6.09 8.72 3.56
CA ILE A 296 6.39 7.29 3.69
C ILE A 296 5.27 6.64 4.50
N MET A 297 4.69 5.58 3.95
CA MET A 297 3.74 4.73 4.65
C MET A 297 4.46 3.47 5.11
N PHE A 298 4.92 3.42 6.34
CA PHE A 298 5.55 2.24 6.90
C PHE A 298 4.57 1.05 6.94
N ILE A 299 4.91 -0.03 6.24
CA ILE A 299 4.14 -1.27 6.30
C ILE A 299 4.67 -2.06 7.51
N LEU A 300 3.82 -2.20 8.52
CA LEU A 300 4.18 -2.89 9.75
C LEU A 300 4.16 -4.41 9.53
N GLY A 301 5.01 -5.13 10.24
CA GLY A 301 4.90 -6.57 10.37
C GLY A 301 3.60 -6.97 11.09
N GLN A 302 3.38 -8.29 11.25
CA GLN A 302 2.17 -8.81 11.88
C GLN A 302 2.23 -8.89 13.43
N GLY A 303 3.19 -8.21 14.06
CA GLY A 303 3.31 -8.07 15.51
C GLY A 303 2.35 -7.06 16.13
N ASP A 304 2.68 -6.58 17.32
CA ASP A 304 1.94 -5.52 18.01
C ASP A 304 2.13 -4.19 17.26
N ALA A 305 1.05 -3.73 16.62
CA ALA A 305 1.09 -2.51 15.81
C ALA A 305 1.25 -1.23 16.65
N GLU A 306 0.77 -1.21 17.91
CA GLU A 306 0.96 -0.07 18.82
C GLU A 306 2.44 0.04 19.19
N GLN A 307 3.05 -1.07 19.60
CA GLN A 307 4.48 -1.12 19.92
C GLN A 307 5.34 -0.76 18.70
N ALA A 308 4.99 -1.24 17.51
CA ALA A 308 5.68 -0.89 16.28
C ALA A 308 5.60 0.61 15.98
N CYS A 309 4.43 1.24 16.15
CA CYS A 309 4.28 2.70 16.00
C CYS A 309 5.18 3.47 16.99
N GLU A 310 5.23 3.03 18.25
CA GLU A 310 6.09 3.66 19.27
C GLU A 310 7.58 3.56 18.92
N ALA A 311 8.01 2.38 18.51
CA ALA A 311 9.39 2.12 18.16
C ALA A 311 9.84 2.91 16.92
N ILE A 312 8.97 3.01 15.89
CA ILE A 312 9.21 3.83 14.70
C ILE A 312 9.26 5.31 15.07
N ALA A 313 8.30 5.80 15.87
CA ALA A 313 8.28 7.20 16.31
C ALA A 313 9.54 7.56 17.12
N SER A 314 10.00 6.65 18.01
CA SER A 314 11.25 6.84 18.74
C SER A 314 12.45 6.98 17.80
N ARG A 315 12.55 6.12 16.78
CA ARG A 315 13.61 6.19 15.76
C ARG A 315 13.53 7.48 14.94
N LEU A 316 12.33 7.91 14.55
CA LEU A 316 12.15 9.14 13.79
C LEU A 316 12.52 10.38 14.62
N ARG A 317 12.25 10.40 15.94
CA ARG A 317 12.71 11.46 16.85
C ARG A 317 14.22 11.48 16.98
N GLU A 318 14.86 10.33 17.17
CA GLU A 318 16.32 10.20 17.19
C GLU A 318 16.97 10.80 15.93
N LEU A 319 16.28 10.66 14.79
CA LEU A 319 16.71 11.20 13.51
C LEU A 319 16.33 12.68 13.30
N GLY A 320 15.50 13.27 14.15
CA GLY A 320 14.99 14.63 13.99
C GLY A 320 13.92 14.76 12.88
N GLU A 321 13.26 13.69 12.51
CA GLU A 321 12.25 13.67 11.46
C GLU A 321 10.86 14.06 11.98
N ILE A 322 10.61 13.87 13.25
CA ILE A 322 9.39 14.29 13.96
C ILE A 322 9.74 14.89 15.32
N PRO A 323 8.87 15.73 15.91
CA PRO A 323 9.08 16.33 17.23
C PRO A 323 9.22 15.33 18.38
#